data_f6fff8bd8db200fc5b5c485f879cbe78
#
_entry.id   f6fff8bd8db200fc5b5c485f879cbe78
#
_cell.length_a   1.000
_cell.length_b   1.000
_cell.length_c   1.000
_cell.angle_alpha   90.00
_cell.angle_beta   90.00
_cell.angle_gamma   90.00
#
_symmetry.space_group_name_H-M   'P 1'
#
loop_
_entity.id
_entity.type
_entity.pdbx_description
1 polymer ?
#
loop_
_entity_poly.entity_id
_entity_poly.type
_entity_poly.pdbx_seq_one_letter_code
_entity_poly.pdbx_strand_id
1 'polypeptide(L)'
;MRKQKNETVVLKKGKKDIELDYAELRKAVLVLRAVNHKLRQQIIELLEENEKMTVTDLYIKLRLEQSVASQHLAILRRAGVVATERQGKFIYYRVDKERINHISRLVEELTENTGN
;
A
#
# COMPACT_ATOMS: atom_id res chain seq x y z
N MET A 1 12.51 -8.07 28.75
CA MET A 1 11.68 -7.61 27.68
C MET A 1 10.98 -8.73 26.97
N ARG A 2 9.73 -8.56 26.74
CA ARG A 2 8.97 -9.63 26.14
C ARG A 2 9.12 -9.61 24.61
N LYS A 3 9.40 -10.76 24.06
CA LYS A 3 9.48 -10.91 22.63
C LYS A 3 8.08 -10.98 22.05
N GLN A 4 7.86 -10.21 21.02
CA GLN A 4 6.57 -10.22 20.39
C GLN A 4 6.42 -11.43 19.48
N LYS A 5 5.38 -12.18 19.70
CA LYS A 5 5.08 -13.32 18.85
C LYS A 5 4.11 -12.93 17.77
N ASN A 6 4.26 -13.54 16.64
CA ASN A 6 3.26 -13.40 15.59
C ASN A 6 2.04 -14.18 16.01
N GLU A 7 0.93 -13.51 16.00
CA GLU A 7 -0.33 -14.15 16.32
C GLU A 7 -1.01 -14.55 15.03
N THR A 8 -1.58 -15.72 15.03
CA THR A 8 -2.30 -16.22 13.87
C THR A 8 -3.78 -16.12 14.13
N VAL A 9 -4.48 -15.56 13.20
CA VAL A 9 -5.92 -15.45 13.25
C VAL A 9 -6.50 -16.47 12.30
N VAL A 10 -7.40 -17.29 12.80
CA VAL A 10 -8.05 -18.30 11.99
C VAL A 10 -9.50 -17.88 11.79
N LEU A 11 -9.87 -17.67 10.55
CA LEU A 11 -11.23 -17.30 10.21
C LEU A 11 -11.92 -18.51 9.59
N LYS A 12 -13.06 -18.84 10.12
CA LYS A 12 -13.83 -19.96 9.61
C LYS A 12 -15.05 -19.46 8.87
N LYS A 13 -15.19 -19.91 7.64
CA LYS A 13 -16.32 -19.52 6.86
C LYS A 13 -16.69 -20.67 5.94
N GLY A 14 -17.86 -21.22 6.17
CA GLY A 14 -18.28 -22.38 5.41
C GLY A 14 -17.36 -23.55 5.68
N LYS A 15 -16.78 -24.11 4.65
CA LYS A 15 -15.94 -25.30 4.76
C LYS A 15 -14.45 -24.99 4.79
N LYS A 16 -14.10 -23.73 4.68
CA LYS A 16 -12.69 -23.36 4.64
C LYS A 16 -12.31 -22.49 5.81
N ASP A 17 -11.13 -22.75 6.32
CA ASP A 17 -10.52 -21.88 7.31
C ASP A 17 -9.50 -21.01 6.63
N ILE A 18 -9.45 -19.77 7.01
CA ILE A 18 -8.43 -18.85 6.53
C ILE A 18 -7.51 -18.54 7.69
N GLU A 19 -6.25 -18.80 7.49
CA GLU A 19 -5.25 -18.55 8.51
C GLU A 19 -4.45 -17.32 8.13
N LEU A 20 -4.47 -16.30 8.98
CA LEU A 20 -3.77 -15.05 8.73
C LEU A 20 -2.84 -14.75 9.88
N ASP A 21 -1.62 -14.33 9.51
CA ASP A 21 -0.69 -13.76 10.46
C ASP A 21 -1.24 -12.39 10.86
N TYR A 22 -1.29 -12.14 12.16
CA TYR A 22 -1.80 -10.87 12.66
C TYR A 22 -1.00 -9.68 12.11
N ALA A 23 0.32 -9.86 11.97
CA ALA A 23 1.17 -8.80 11.40
C ALA A 23 0.81 -8.52 9.94
N GLU A 24 0.52 -9.56 9.17
CA GLU A 24 0.10 -9.40 7.78
C GLU A 24 -1.25 -8.70 7.70
N LEU A 25 -2.16 -9.07 8.58
CA LEU A 25 -3.47 -8.43 8.63
C LEU A 25 -3.33 -6.94 8.91
N ARG A 26 -2.46 -6.59 9.85
CA ARG A 26 -2.23 -5.20 10.18
C ARG A 26 -1.64 -4.42 9.01
N LYS A 27 -0.71 -5.04 8.30
CA LYS A 27 -0.13 -4.42 7.11
C LYS A 27 -1.17 -4.20 6.03
N ALA A 28 -2.06 -5.18 5.86
CA ALA A 28 -3.13 -5.06 4.88
C ALA A 28 -4.05 -3.89 5.21
N VAL A 29 -4.37 -3.71 6.48
CA VAL A 29 -5.21 -2.60 6.91
C VAL A 29 -4.54 -1.26 6.61
N LEU A 30 -3.24 -1.16 6.86
CA LEU A 30 -2.51 0.07 6.57
C LEU A 30 -2.54 0.40 5.09
N VAL A 31 -2.35 -0.62 4.24
CA VAL A 31 -2.40 -0.42 2.79
C VAL A 31 -3.79 0.05 2.38
N LEU A 32 -4.84 -0.63 2.86
CA LEU A 32 -6.20 -0.28 2.49
C LEU A 32 -6.55 1.14 2.92
N ARG A 33 -6.13 1.54 4.10
CA ARG A 33 -6.34 2.91 4.55
C ARG A 33 -5.58 3.93 3.72
N ALA A 34 -4.35 3.59 3.35
CA ALA A 34 -3.53 4.49 2.56
C ALA A 34 -4.12 4.71 1.17
N VAL A 35 -4.66 3.65 0.56
CA VAL A 35 -5.21 3.77 -0.79
C VAL A 35 -6.64 4.27 -0.80
N ASN A 36 -7.30 4.32 0.35
CA ASN A 36 -8.69 4.78 0.42
C ASN A 36 -8.77 6.29 0.53
N HIS A 37 -8.23 6.97 -0.46
CA HIS A 37 -8.20 8.44 -0.51
C HIS A 37 -8.04 8.83 -1.97
N LYS A 38 -8.95 9.66 -2.44
CA LYS A 38 -8.98 9.99 -3.86
C LYS A 38 -7.65 10.53 -4.40
N LEU A 39 -7.04 11.45 -3.68
CA LEU A 39 -5.79 12.04 -4.13
C LEU A 39 -4.66 11.02 -4.16
N ARG A 40 -4.61 10.15 -3.16
CA ARG A 40 -3.58 9.11 -3.15
C ARG A 40 -3.79 8.10 -4.27
N GLN A 41 -5.04 7.82 -4.63
CA GLN A 41 -5.33 6.98 -5.79
C GLN A 41 -4.83 7.63 -7.08
N GLN A 42 -4.98 8.93 -7.19
CA GLN A 42 -4.47 9.66 -8.35
C GLN A 42 -2.94 9.62 -8.42
N ILE A 43 -2.29 9.70 -7.26
CA ILE A 43 -0.84 9.57 -7.22
C ILE A 43 -0.40 8.17 -7.67
N ILE A 44 -1.08 7.14 -7.19
CA ILE A 44 -0.76 5.77 -7.57
C ILE A 44 -0.93 5.58 -9.07
N GLU A 45 -2.03 6.04 -9.62
CA GLU A 45 -2.28 5.94 -11.06
C GLU A 45 -1.19 6.62 -11.86
N LEU A 46 -0.80 7.81 -11.43
CA LEU A 46 0.22 8.57 -12.13
C LEU A 46 1.57 7.87 -12.10
N LEU A 47 1.91 7.29 -10.94
CA LEU A 47 3.15 6.54 -10.81
C LEU A 47 3.15 5.27 -11.65
N GLU A 48 1.99 4.62 -11.77
CA GLU A 48 1.89 3.44 -12.61
C GLU A 48 2.05 3.78 -14.09
N GLU A 49 1.50 4.91 -14.51
CA GLU A 49 1.61 5.35 -15.89
C GLU A 49 3.04 5.73 -16.26
N ASN A 50 3.78 6.30 -15.33
CA ASN A 50 5.10 6.86 -15.60
C ASN A 50 6.26 6.05 -15.02
N GLU A 51 5.99 4.89 -14.47
CA GLU A 51 6.95 4.02 -13.81
C GLU A 51 7.50 4.62 -12.51
N LYS A 52 8.09 5.80 -12.59
CA LYS A 52 8.62 6.48 -11.42
C LYS A 52 8.63 7.97 -11.67
N MET A 53 8.50 8.74 -10.60
CA MET A 53 8.48 10.20 -10.69
C MET A 53 9.10 10.78 -9.43
N THR A 54 9.66 11.98 -9.56
CA THR A 54 10.10 12.73 -8.40
C THR A 54 8.89 13.40 -7.75
N VAL A 55 9.07 13.86 -6.51
CA VAL A 55 7.99 14.60 -5.84
C VAL A 55 7.66 15.88 -6.61
N THR A 56 8.67 16.51 -7.20
CA THR A 56 8.48 17.72 -8.00
C THR A 56 7.58 17.44 -9.20
N ASP A 57 7.86 16.36 -9.94
CA ASP A 57 7.03 15.99 -11.07
C ASP A 57 5.59 15.74 -10.65
N LEU A 58 5.42 15.08 -9.50
CA LEU A 58 4.09 14.75 -9.02
C LEU A 58 3.29 15.97 -8.65
N TYR A 59 3.86 16.88 -7.87
CA TYR A 59 3.04 18.00 -7.41
C TYR A 59 2.75 18.99 -8.54
N ILE A 60 3.66 19.09 -9.50
CA ILE A 60 3.42 19.94 -10.67
C ILE A 60 2.28 19.34 -11.51
N LYS A 61 2.37 18.05 -11.76
CA LYS A 61 1.39 17.37 -12.60
C LYS A 61 -0.01 17.41 -11.98
N LEU A 62 -0.09 17.23 -10.68
CA LEU A 62 -1.36 17.20 -9.98
C LEU A 62 -1.81 18.58 -9.49
N ARG A 63 -1.00 19.59 -9.74
CA ARG A 63 -1.29 20.97 -9.32
C ARG A 63 -1.54 21.08 -7.82
N LEU A 64 -0.62 20.47 -7.07
CA LEU A 64 -0.67 20.48 -5.63
C LEU A 64 0.46 21.33 -5.08
N GLU A 65 0.34 21.71 -3.82
CA GLU A 65 1.47 22.29 -3.13
C GLU A 65 2.45 21.16 -2.80
N GLN A 66 3.73 21.49 -2.78
CA GLN A 66 4.76 20.49 -2.50
C GLN A 66 4.54 19.78 -1.17
N SER A 67 4.17 20.53 -0.14
CA SER A 67 3.95 19.96 1.18
C SER A 67 2.80 18.96 1.19
N VAL A 68 1.77 19.22 0.41
CA VAL A 68 0.63 18.31 0.32
C VAL A 68 1.04 17.01 -0.37
N ALA A 69 1.74 17.12 -1.50
CA ALA A 69 2.24 15.94 -2.20
C ALA A 69 3.16 15.11 -1.31
N SER A 70 4.06 15.78 -0.60
CA SER A 70 5.00 15.12 0.30
C SER A 70 4.30 14.36 1.42
N GLN A 71 3.25 14.94 1.98
CA GLN A 71 2.49 14.30 3.04
C GLN A 71 1.81 13.02 2.54
N HIS A 72 1.19 13.10 1.38
CA HIS A 72 0.51 11.93 0.81
C HIS A 72 1.50 10.84 0.43
N LEU A 73 2.64 11.22 -0.12
CA LEU A 73 3.68 10.25 -0.46
C LEU A 73 4.25 9.59 0.80
N ALA A 74 4.39 10.35 1.89
CA ALA A 74 4.86 9.78 3.15
C ALA A 74 3.90 8.72 3.68
N ILE A 75 2.60 8.98 3.57
CA ILE A 75 1.59 8.02 4.00
C ILE A 75 1.68 6.74 3.15
N LEU A 76 1.77 6.90 1.84
CA LEU A 76 1.87 5.75 0.93
C LEU A 76 3.15 4.97 1.15
N ARG A 77 4.25 5.66 1.41
CA ARG A 77 5.52 5.01 1.66
C ARG A 77 5.50 4.23 2.96
N ARG A 78 4.95 4.82 4.01
CA ARG A 78 4.86 4.16 5.31
C ARG A 78 4.03 2.90 5.23
N ALA A 79 3.00 2.91 4.40
CA ALA A 79 2.17 1.73 4.20
C ALA A 79 2.81 0.71 3.25
N GLY A 80 3.92 1.06 2.61
CA GLY A 80 4.58 0.15 1.68
C GLY A 80 3.96 0.11 0.30
N VAL A 81 3.07 1.05 0.00
CA VAL A 81 2.43 1.11 -1.32
C VAL A 81 3.38 1.67 -2.36
N VAL A 82 4.23 2.61 -1.96
CA VAL A 82 5.25 3.16 -2.83
C VAL A 82 6.61 2.95 -2.21
N ALA A 83 7.62 2.87 -3.05
CA ALA A 83 9.01 2.76 -2.66
C ALA A 83 9.78 3.90 -3.31
N THR A 84 10.96 4.17 -2.77
CA THR A 84 11.82 5.21 -3.33
C THR A 84 13.08 4.60 -3.85
N GLU A 85 13.66 5.25 -4.85
CA GLU A 85 14.96 4.84 -5.35
C GLU A 85 15.74 6.10 -5.70
N ARG A 86 17.01 6.10 -5.32
CA ARG A 86 17.86 7.24 -5.55
C ARG A 86 18.66 7.07 -6.84
N GLN A 87 18.65 8.10 -7.68
CA GLN A 87 19.47 8.12 -8.88
C GLN A 87 20.17 9.47 -8.93
N GLY A 88 21.46 9.47 -8.59
CA GLY A 88 22.22 10.69 -8.48
C GLY A 88 21.67 11.56 -7.36
N LYS A 89 21.31 12.78 -7.69
CA LYS A 89 20.74 13.71 -6.72
C LYS A 89 19.22 13.66 -6.66
N PHE A 90 18.61 12.80 -7.46
CA PHE A 90 17.15 12.71 -7.51
C PHE A 90 16.65 11.51 -6.75
N ILE A 91 15.50 11.66 -6.12
CA ILE A 91 14.79 10.57 -5.47
C ILE A 91 13.50 10.36 -6.23
N TYR A 92 13.32 9.13 -6.71
CA TYR A 92 12.13 8.75 -7.47
C TYR A 92 11.22 7.91 -6.61
N TYR A 93 9.93 8.09 -6.81
CA TYR A 93 8.91 7.29 -6.18
C TYR A 93 8.31 6.35 -7.23
N ARG A 94 8.06 5.13 -6.83
CA ARG A 94 7.42 4.16 -7.71
C ARG A 94 6.46 3.30 -6.90
N VAL A 95 5.51 2.68 -7.56
CA VAL A 95 4.56 1.80 -6.90
C VAL A 95 5.25 0.48 -6.59
N ASP A 96 5.03 -0.03 -5.38
CA ASP A 96 5.50 -1.36 -5.01
C ASP A 96 4.45 -2.37 -5.45
N LYS A 97 4.61 -2.87 -6.67
CA LYS A 97 3.62 -3.76 -7.27
C LYS A 97 3.51 -5.09 -6.53
N GLU A 98 4.60 -5.58 -5.99
CA GLU A 98 4.56 -6.83 -5.25
C GLU A 98 3.70 -6.71 -4.01
N ARG A 99 3.84 -5.60 -3.30
CA ARG A 99 3.05 -5.36 -2.10
C ARG A 99 1.57 -5.26 -2.45
N ILE A 100 1.25 -4.53 -3.49
CA ILE A 100 -0.14 -4.34 -3.90
C ILE A 100 -0.74 -5.65 -4.35
N ASN A 101 0.00 -6.44 -5.11
CA ASN A 101 -0.47 -7.74 -5.57
C ASN A 101 -0.69 -8.70 -4.41
N HIS A 102 0.21 -8.66 -3.43
CA HIS A 102 0.07 -9.52 -2.24
C HIS A 102 -1.21 -9.18 -1.47
N ILE A 103 -1.45 -7.89 -1.25
CA ILE A 103 -2.64 -7.43 -0.53
C ILE A 103 -3.90 -7.76 -1.33
N SER A 104 -3.83 -7.60 -2.64
CA SER A 104 -4.97 -7.89 -3.50
C SER A 104 -5.37 -9.36 -3.42
N ARG A 105 -4.37 -10.25 -3.42
CA ARG A 105 -4.66 -11.69 -3.28
C ARG A 105 -5.24 -12.02 -1.92
N LEU A 106 -4.74 -11.37 -0.88
CA LEU A 106 -5.24 -11.58 0.46
C LEU A 106 -6.72 -11.17 0.56
N VAL A 107 -7.05 -10.03 -0.01
CA VAL A 107 -8.44 -9.56 -0.04
C VAL A 107 -9.32 -10.51 -0.82
N GLU A 108 -8.83 -11.03 -1.94
CA GLU A 108 -9.58 -12.00 -2.73
C GLU A 108 -9.87 -13.27 -1.94
N GLU A 109 -8.86 -13.78 -1.24
CA GLU A 109 -9.04 -14.97 -0.41
C GLU A 109 -10.12 -14.75 0.64
N LEU A 110 -10.07 -13.62 1.31
CA LEU A 110 -11.05 -13.30 2.33
C LEU A 110 -12.45 -13.20 1.72
N THR A 111 -12.55 -12.58 0.57
CA THR A 111 -13.82 -12.38 -0.10
C THR A 111 -14.41 -13.71 -0.57
N GLU A 112 -13.59 -14.55 -1.16
CA GLU A 112 -14.04 -15.86 -1.62
C GLU A 112 -14.56 -16.73 -0.49
N ASN A 113 -13.89 -16.68 0.65
CA ASN A 113 -14.27 -17.50 1.78
C ASN A 113 -15.45 -16.93 2.56
N THR A 114 -15.70 -15.64 2.44
CA THR A 114 -16.84 -15.02 3.12
C THR A 114 -18.00 -14.76 2.18
N GLY A 115 -17.76 -14.86 0.90
CA GLY A 115 -18.80 -14.63 -0.09
C GLY A 115 -19.72 -15.81 -0.18
N ASN A 116 -20.61 -15.73 -1.05
CA ASN A 116 -21.62 -16.74 -1.27
C ASN A 116 -21.16 -17.95 -1.97
#